data_7f1f3bf1c84bdad844515e11417636bc
#
_entry.id   7f1f3bf1c84bdad844515e11417636bc
#
_cell.length_a   1.000
_cell.length_b   1.000
_cell.length_c   1.000
_cell.angle_alpha   90.00
_cell.angle_beta   90.00
_cell.angle_gamma   90.00
#
_symmetry.space_group_name_H-M   'P 1'
#
loop_
_entity.id
_entity.type
_entity.pdbx_description
1 polymer ?
#
loop_
_entity_poly.entity_id
_entity_poly.type
_entity_poly.pdbx_seq_one_letter_code
_entity_poly.pdbx_strand_id
1 'polypeptide(L)'
;LEVIMNDQTTLAALQARDARHHFHPNTDMAALNLEGTRVIVRGEGVWLHDAAGRKILDGFSGLWNVAVGYGRREIADAAYKQLIELPFYNTFFRSTTVPAIELAEMLGQLAPGFSKVFFTNSGSEGNDTIIRLVRHYWKLRGLPKKSTFIARRNGYHGSTVGGASLGGMDYMHKQGDLPIPGVIHVQQPYWWGEGGDMTPAE
;
A
#
# COMPACT_ATOMS: atom_id res chain seq x y z
N LEU A 1 -21.46 -18.26 -9.41
CA LEU A 1 -22.41 -17.16 -9.75
C LEU A 1 -22.07 -16.72 -11.17
N GLU A 2 -22.87 -17.17 -12.16
CA GLU A 2 -22.87 -16.58 -13.50
C GLU A 2 -23.38 -15.13 -13.35
N VAL A 3 -22.52 -14.19 -13.65
CA VAL A 3 -22.95 -12.78 -13.77
C VAL A 3 -23.81 -12.72 -15.04
N ILE A 4 -25.10 -12.66 -14.88
CA ILE A 4 -26.03 -12.40 -16.00
C ILE A 4 -25.66 -10.99 -16.53
N MET A 5 -24.98 -10.97 -17.67
CA MET A 5 -24.61 -9.74 -18.37
C MET A 5 -25.87 -9.06 -18.90
N ASN A 6 -26.33 -8.03 -18.22
CA ASN A 6 -27.36 -7.13 -18.74
C ASN A 6 -26.67 -5.94 -19.45
N ASP A 7 -27.41 -5.11 -20.16
CA ASP A 7 -26.86 -3.96 -20.91
C ASP A 7 -25.96 -3.02 -20.08
N GLN A 8 -26.15 -2.98 -18.75
CA GLN A 8 -25.35 -2.15 -17.82
C GLN A 8 -24.05 -2.83 -17.37
N THR A 9 -23.86 -4.13 -17.64
CA THR A 9 -22.68 -4.92 -17.24
C THR A 9 -21.81 -5.31 -18.43
N THR A 10 -22.10 -4.84 -19.63
CA THR A 10 -21.21 -5.01 -20.78
C THR A 10 -19.88 -4.31 -20.54
N LEU A 11 -18.79 -4.81 -21.13
CA LEU A 11 -17.46 -4.19 -20.98
C LEU A 11 -17.50 -2.69 -21.36
N ALA A 12 -18.16 -2.34 -22.45
CA ALA A 12 -18.27 -0.94 -22.90
C ALA A 12 -19.03 -0.06 -21.89
N ALA A 13 -20.12 -0.58 -21.30
CA ALA A 13 -20.88 0.14 -20.28
C ALA A 13 -20.08 0.32 -19.00
N LEU A 14 -19.31 -0.69 -18.58
CA LEU A 14 -18.42 -0.61 -17.42
C LEU A 14 -17.30 0.42 -17.66
N GLN A 15 -16.65 0.39 -18.82
CA GLN A 15 -15.61 1.35 -19.19
C GLN A 15 -16.13 2.79 -19.24
N ALA A 16 -17.34 3.00 -19.81
CA ALA A 16 -17.96 4.32 -19.85
C ALA A 16 -18.30 4.88 -18.46
N ARG A 17 -18.70 4.02 -17.53
CA ARG A 17 -18.97 4.40 -16.14
C ARG A 17 -17.70 4.68 -15.38
N ASP A 18 -16.65 3.87 -15.59
CA ASP A 18 -15.32 4.05 -15.01
C ASP A 18 -14.72 5.40 -15.44
N ALA A 19 -14.67 5.66 -16.75
CA ALA A 19 -14.18 6.91 -17.33
C ALA A 19 -14.91 8.15 -16.78
N ARG A 20 -16.17 8.03 -16.40
CA ARG A 20 -16.99 9.14 -15.90
C ARG A 20 -16.80 9.41 -14.41
N HIS A 21 -16.54 8.38 -13.61
CA HIS A 21 -16.66 8.49 -12.15
C HIS A 21 -15.43 8.05 -11.36
N HIS A 22 -14.47 7.36 -11.98
CA HIS A 22 -13.34 6.81 -11.29
C HIS A 22 -12.03 7.54 -11.65
N PHE A 23 -11.36 8.10 -10.68
CA PHE A 23 -10.03 8.69 -10.82
C PHE A 23 -8.98 7.66 -10.44
N HIS A 24 -8.22 7.17 -11.43
CA HIS A 24 -7.20 6.14 -11.22
C HIS A 24 -5.88 6.73 -10.70
N PRO A 25 -5.25 6.11 -9.68
CA PRO A 25 -3.93 6.54 -9.23
C PRO A 25 -2.84 6.22 -10.25
N ASN A 26 -1.81 7.04 -10.32
CA ASN A 26 -0.64 6.86 -11.19
C ASN A 26 -0.98 6.56 -12.66
N THR A 27 -2.01 7.19 -13.18
CA THR A 27 -2.55 6.91 -14.52
C THR A 27 -2.75 8.20 -15.29
N ASP A 28 -2.34 8.19 -16.56
CA ASP A 28 -2.78 9.22 -17.53
C ASP A 28 -4.25 8.96 -17.86
N MET A 29 -5.13 9.77 -17.29
CA MET A 29 -6.58 9.64 -17.45
C MET A 29 -7.02 9.89 -18.88
N ALA A 30 -6.32 10.74 -19.63
CA ALA A 30 -6.67 11.01 -21.03
C ALA A 30 -6.38 9.79 -21.91
N ALA A 31 -5.22 9.18 -21.75
CA ALA A 31 -4.86 7.94 -22.45
C ALA A 31 -5.80 6.79 -22.03
N LEU A 32 -6.06 6.63 -20.72
CA LEU A 32 -6.95 5.59 -20.22
C LEU A 32 -8.36 5.69 -20.81
N ASN A 33 -8.90 6.89 -20.92
CA ASN A 33 -10.23 7.12 -21.48
C ASN A 33 -10.33 6.82 -22.99
N LEU A 34 -9.22 6.93 -23.70
CA LEU A 34 -9.14 6.55 -25.12
C LEU A 34 -8.99 5.03 -25.31
N GLU A 35 -8.18 4.39 -24.49
CA GLU A 35 -7.86 2.96 -24.60
C GLU A 35 -8.92 2.08 -23.91
N GLY A 36 -9.60 2.61 -22.89
CA GLY A 36 -10.55 1.90 -22.05
C GLY A 36 -9.88 1.10 -20.94
N THR A 37 -10.49 1.14 -19.76
CA THR A 37 -10.03 0.41 -18.57
C THR A 37 -10.11 -1.09 -18.75
N ARG A 38 -9.08 -1.83 -18.29
CA ARG A 38 -9.17 -3.28 -18.14
C ARG A 38 -9.99 -3.61 -16.90
N VAL A 39 -11.17 -4.16 -17.07
CA VAL A 39 -12.07 -4.52 -15.98
C VAL A 39 -11.81 -5.96 -15.53
N ILE A 40 -11.25 -6.14 -14.34
CA ILE A 40 -11.03 -7.46 -13.73
C ILE A 40 -12.31 -7.90 -13.03
N VAL A 41 -12.77 -9.11 -13.31
CA VAL A 41 -14.06 -9.62 -12.80
C VAL A 41 -13.93 -10.83 -11.88
N ARG A 42 -12.80 -11.55 -11.92
CA ARG A 42 -12.58 -12.73 -11.08
C ARG A 42 -11.09 -12.99 -10.88
N GLY A 43 -10.74 -13.53 -9.71
CA GLY A 43 -9.42 -14.06 -9.40
C GLY A 43 -9.52 -15.48 -8.83
N GLU A 44 -8.55 -16.36 -9.18
CA GLU A 44 -8.45 -17.72 -8.69
C GLU A 44 -6.98 -18.18 -8.65
N GLY A 45 -6.48 -18.54 -7.48
CA GLY A 45 -5.07 -18.85 -7.30
C GLY A 45 -4.19 -17.68 -7.73
N VAL A 46 -3.42 -17.82 -8.80
CA VAL A 46 -2.56 -16.78 -9.39
C VAL A 46 -3.14 -16.17 -10.66
N TRP A 47 -4.39 -16.49 -10.99
CA TRP A 47 -5.00 -16.08 -12.24
C TRP A 47 -6.10 -15.05 -12.04
N LEU A 48 -6.09 -14.04 -12.92
CA LEU A 48 -7.16 -13.08 -13.07
C LEU A 48 -7.96 -13.35 -14.35
N HIS A 49 -9.21 -12.97 -14.33
CA HIS A 49 -10.08 -12.98 -15.50
C HIS A 49 -10.67 -11.59 -15.70
N ASP A 50 -10.57 -11.06 -16.90
CA ASP A 50 -11.16 -9.79 -17.23
C ASP A 50 -12.53 -9.90 -17.93
N ALA A 51 -13.23 -8.78 -18.03
CA ALA A 51 -14.54 -8.71 -18.67
C ALA A 51 -14.50 -8.95 -20.20
N ALA A 52 -13.32 -8.96 -20.80
CA ALA A 52 -13.13 -9.33 -22.20
C ALA A 52 -12.91 -10.85 -22.38
N GLY A 53 -13.00 -11.64 -21.29
CA GLY A 53 -12.81 -13.10 -21.29
C GLY A 53 -11.35 -13.56 -21.28
N ARG A 54 -10.38 -12.66 -21.10
CA ARG A 54 -8.97 -13.03 -21.06
C ARG A 54 -8.59 -13.57 -19.69
N LYS A 55 -7.78 -14.63 -19.68
CA LYS A 55 -7.12 -15.17 -18.49
C LYS A 55 -5.71 -14.59 -18.40
N ILE A 56 -5.35 -13.98 -17.26
CA ILE A 56 -4.12 -13.22 -17.05
C ILE A 56 -3.39 -13.80 -15.85
N LEU A 57 -2.11 -14.11 -16.00
CA LEU A 57 -1.25 -14.45 -14.87
C LEU A 57 -0.95 -13.17 -14.07
N ASP A 58 -1.30 -13.18 -12.79
CA ASP A 58 -1.02 -12.08 -11.89
C ASP A 58 0.36 -12.26 -11.24
N GLY A 59 1.42 -11.90 -11.94
CA GLY A 59 2.78 -11.88 -11.41
C GLY A 59 3.04 -10.74 -10.41
N PHE A 60 2.04 -9.89 -10.14
CA PHE A 60 2.15 -8.72 -9.28
C PHE A 60 1.39 -8.86 -7.95
N SER A 61 0.71 -10.01 -7.75
CA SER A 61 -0.07 -10.31 -6.55
C SER A 61 -1.03 -9.18 -6.16
N GLY A 62 -1.80 -8.65 -7.13
CA GLY A 62 -2.70 -7.52 -6.90
C GLY A 62 -1.98 -6.28 -6.37
N LEU A 63 -0.78 -5.99 -6.83
CA LEU A 63 0.15 -4.98 -6.33
C LEU A 63 0.56 -5.27 -4.87
N TRP A 64 1.08 -6.51 -4.64
CA TRP A 64 1.60 -7.02 -3.36
C TRP A 64 0.55 -7.20 -2.24
N ASN A 65 -0.73 -7.23 -2.57
CA ASN A 65 -1.80 -7.40 -1.58
C ASN A 65 -2.36 -8.82 -1.52
N VAL A 66 -2.07 -9.68 -2.48
CA VAL A 66 -2.64 -11.03 -2.60
C VAL A 66 -1.52 -12.08 -2.61
N ALA A 67 -0.61 -12.01 -1.66
CA ALA A 67 0.57 -12.88 -1.58
C ALA A 67 0.23 -14.38 -1.47
N VAL A 68 -0.94 -14.73 -0.95
CA VAL A 68 -1.40 -16.11 -0.78
C VAL A 68 -2.33 -16.60 -1.90
N GLY A 69 -2.55 -15.79 -2.94
CA GLY A 69 -3.44 -16.08 -4.07
C GLY A 69 -4.89 -15.74 -3.80
N TYR A 70 -5.66 -15.73 -4.90
CA TYR A 70 -7.08 -15.42 -4.89
C TYR A 70 -7.93 -16.63 -4.50
N GLY A 71 -9.14 -16.39 -3.96
CA GLY A 71 -10.13 -17.43 -3.68
C GLY A 71 -9.86 -18.27 -2.42
N ARG A 72 -9.05 -17.78 -1.48
CA ARG A 72 -8.74 -18.45 -0.21
C ARG A 72 -9.95 -18.42 0.71
N ARG A 73 -10.68 -19.53 0.68
CA ARG A 73 -11.95 -19.66 1.38
C ARG A 73 -11.80 -19.58 2.90
N GLU A 74 -10.75 -20.18 3.45
CA GLU A 74 -10.45 -20.14 4.87
C GLU A 74 -10.27 -18.72 5.43
N ILE A 75 -9.70 -17.80 4.64
CA ILE A 75 -9.56 -16.40 5.00
C ILE A 75 -10.90 -15.68 4.94
N ALA A 76 -11.67 -15.94 3.87
CA ALA A 76 -13.00 -15.35 3.70
C ALA A 76 -13.96 -15.79 4.81
N ASP A 77 -13.96 -17.07 5.19
CA ASP A 77 -14.80 -17.62 6.25
C ASP A 77 -14.42 -17.06 7.62
N ALA A 78 -13.12 -16.88 7.91
CA ALA A 78 -12.66 -16.24 9.14
C ALA A 78 -13.09 -14.77 9.21
N ALA A 79 -12.93 -14.02 8.12
CA ALA A 79 -13.37 -12.63 8.02
C ALA A 79 -14.90 -12.52 8.18
N TYR A 80 -15.67 -13.41 7.53
CA TYR A 80 -17.13 -13.43 7.64
C TYR A 80 -17.58 -13.65 9.08
N LYS A 81 -17.02 -14.64 9.78
CA LYS A 81 -17.36 -14.91 11.20
C LYS A 81 -17.08 -13.69 12.07
N GLN A 82 -15.92 -13.08 11.92
CA GLN A 82 -15.56 -11.90 12.70
C GLN A 82 -16.47 -10.70 12.41
N LEU A 83 -16.86 -10.48 11.15
CA LEU A 83 -17.77 -9.41 10.76
C LEU A 83 -19.17 -9.57 11.34
N ILE A 84 -19.65 -10.80 11.52
CA ILE A 84 -20.95 -11.07 12.16
C ILE A 84 -20.88 -10.89 13.68
N GLU A 85 -19.79 -11.31 14.31
CA GLU A 85 -19.63 -11.25 15.77
C GLU A 85 -19.31 -9.83 16.25
N LEU A 86 -18.29 -9.21 15.66
CA LEU A 86 -17.86 -7.85 16.00
C LEU A 86 -17.10 -7.25 14.80
N PRO A 87 -17.79 -6.51 13.91
CA PRO A 87 -17.20 -5.99 12.69
C PRO A 87 -16.13 -4.90 12.95
N PHE A 88 -16.31 -4.16 14.04
CA PHE A 88 -15.40 -3.08 14.41
C PHE A 88 -15.55 -2.71 15.89
N TYR A 89 -14.42 -2.43 16.55
CA TYR A 89 -14.37 -1.63 17.75
C TYR A 89 -13.04 -0.87 17.82
N ASN A 90 -13.04 0.30 18.44
CA ASN A 90 -11.85 1.14 18.56
C ASN A 90 -10.87 0.60 19.59
N THR A 91 -9.60 1.01 19.47
CA THR A 91 -8.54 0.69 20.44
C THR A 91 -8.18 1.87 21.35
N PHE A 92 -9.05 2.89 21.41
CA PHE A 92 -8.92 4.03 22.32
C PHE A 92 -9.57 3.71 23.68
N PHE A 93 -9.38 4.60 24.64
CA PHE A 93 -10.06 4.60 25.94
C PHE A 93 -9.94 3.29 26.72
N ARG A 94 -8.79 2.62 26.66
CA ARG A 94 -8.50 1.34 27.31
C ARG A 94 -9.27 0.15 26.76
N SER A 95 -9.70 0.26 25.52
CA SER A 95 -10.42 -0.82 24.82
C SER A 95 -9.51 -1.46 23.76
N THR A 96 -9.79 -2.71 23.45
CA THR A 96 -9.20 -3.46 22.35
C THR A 96 -10.08 -4.66 21.98
N THR A 97 -9.69 -5.43 20.98
CA THR A 97 -10.39 -6.64 20.55
C THR A 97 -9.50 -7.86 20.62
N VAL A 98 -10.08 -9.04 20.77
CA VAL A 98 -9.32 -10.30 20.83
C VAL A 98 -8.44 -10.50 19.60
N PRO A 99 -8.90 -10.34 18.35
CA PRO A 99 -8.04 -10.51 17.18
C PRO A 99 -6.85 -9.53 17.15
N ALA A 100 -7.02 -8.31 17.64
CA ALA A 100 -5.93 -7.33 17.70
C ALA A 100 -4.85 -7.76 18.71
N ILE A 101 -5.24 -8.32 19.86
CA ILE A 101 -4.31 -8.85 20.87
C ILE A 101 -3.53 -10.02 20.28
N GLU A 102 -4.22 -11.02 19.74
CA GLU A 102 -3.61 -12.23 19.18
C GLU A 102 -2.65 -11.93 18.03
N LEU A 103 -3.02 -11.03 17.12
CA LEU A 103 -2.15 -10.60 16.04
C LEU A 103 -0.92 -9.85 16.56
N ALA A 104 -1.08 -8.96 17.53
CA ALA A 104 0.05 -8.23 18.13
C ALA A 104 1.02 -9.19 18.84
N GLU A 105 0.52 -10.19 19.55
CA GLU A 105 1.34 -11.22 20.19
C GLU A 105 2.13 -12.03 19.15
N MET A 106 1.47 -12.52 18.11
CA MET A 106 2.11 -13.28 17.02
C MET A 106 3.21 -12.46 16.34
N LEU A 107 2.94 -11.20 16.03
CA LEU A 107 3.93 -10.30 15.41
C LEU A 107 5.12 -10.04 16.34
N GLY A 108 4.89 -9.90 17.66
CA GLY A 108 5.95 -9.79 18.64
C GLY A 108 6.84 -11.03 18.75
N GLN A 109 6.27 -12.22 18.57
CA GLN A 109 7.04 -13.49 18.52
C GLN A 109 7.87 -13.59 17.23
N LEU A 110 7.31 -13.19 16.09
CA LEU A 110 7.99 -13.22 14.79
C LEU A 110 9.07 -12.13 14.65
N ALA A 111 8.96 -11.04 15.38
CA ALA A 111 9.91 -9.93 15.37
C ALA A 111 10.35 -9.53 16.79
N PRO A 112 11.15 -10.36 17.48
CA PRO A 112 11.46 -10.23 18.91
C PRO A 112 12.19 -8.94 19.29
N GLY A 113 12.71 -8.19 18.33
CA GLY A 113 13.28 -6.85 18.55
C GLY A 113 12.24 -5.75 18.79
N PHE A 114 10.95 -6.02 18.55
CA PHE A 114 9.86 -5.06 18.67
C PHE A 114 8.86 -5.51 19.73
N SER A 115 8.71 -4.73 20.79
CA SER A 115 7.87 -5.08 21.94
C SER A 115 6.40 -4.61 21.82
N LYS A 116 6.09 -3.79 20.83
CA LYS A 116 4.75 -3.20 20.62
C LYS A 116 4.41 -3.11 19.15
N VAL A 117 3.13 -3.31 18.85
CA VAL A 117 2.55 -3.18 17.51
C VAL A 117 1.58 -2.01 17.50
N PHE A 118 1.68 -1.18 16.49
CA PHE A 118 0.73 -0.12 16.20
C PHE A 118 0.07 -0.40 14.85
N PHE A 119 -1.23 -0.66 14.87
CA PHE A 119 -2.00 -0.95 13.66
C PHE A 119 -2.41 0.33 12.95
N THR A 120 -2.30 0.34 11.62
CA THR A 120 -2.72 1.43 10.74
C THR A 120 -3.50 0.87 9.56
N ASN A 121 -4.26 1.71 8.86
CA ASN A 121 -5.03 1.27 7.69
C ASN A 121 -4.16 1.17 6.42
N SER A 122 -2.98 1.79 6.43
CA SER A 122 -2.05 1.75 5.30
C SER A 122 -0.61 1.99 5.75
N GLY A 123 0.36 1.56 4.93
CA GLY A 123 1.77 1.90 5.14
C GLY A 123 2.05 3.41 5.08
N SER A 124 1.28 4.15 4.27
CA SER A 124 1.36 5.62 4.20
C SER A 124 1.05 6.26 5.55
N GLU A 125 -0.07 5.86 6.17
CA GLU A 125 -0.49 6.33 7.49
C GLU A 125 0.50 5.92 8.58
N GLY A 126 1.04 4.70 8.48
CA GLY A 126 2.12 4.21 9.34
C GLY A 126 3.34 5.11 9.28
N ASN A 127 3.79 5.47 8.09
CA ASN A 127 4.95 6.34 7.89
C ASN A 127 4.71 7.77 8.39
N ASP A 128 3.54 8.35 8.16
CA ASP A 128 3.17 9.65 8.73
C ASP A 128 3.21 9.63 10.27
N THR A 129 2.71 8.56 10.86
CA THR A 129 2.76 8.35 12.31
C THR A 129 4.20 8.20 12.81
N ILE A 130 5.06 7.45 12.11
CA ILE A 130 6.49 7.28 12.45
C ILE A 130 7.21 8.62 12.44
N ILE A 131 7.02 9.46 11.42
CA ILE A 131 7.65 10.79 11.34
C ILE A 131 7.31 11.58 12.60
N ARG A 132 6.04 11.64 12.96
CA ARG A 132 5.57 12.38 14.13
C ARG A 132 6.12 11.81 15.44
N LEU A 133 6.08 10.48 15.62
CA LEU A 133 6.54 9.81 16.84
C LEU A 133 8.06 9.95 17.05
N VAL A 134 8.86 9.78 16.00
CA VAL A 134 10.32 9.90 16.06
C VAL A 134 10.73 11.33 16.42
N ARG A 135 10.12 12.35 15.79
CA ARG A 135 10.37 13.73 16.14
C ARG A 135 9.99 14.05 17.61
N HIS A 136 8.84 13.54 18.05
CA HIS A 136 8.39 13.69 19.44
C HIS A 136 9.32 12.98 20.42
N TYR A 137 9.75 11.76 20.13
CA TYR A 137 10.70 11.00 20.95
C TYR A 137 12.00 11.78 21.19
N TRP A 138 12.63 12.29 20.13
CA TRP A 138 13.87 13.04 20.26
C TRP A 138 13.68 14.38 20.99
N LYS A 139 12.53 15.01 20.84
CA LYS A 139 12.19 16.19 21.63
C LYS A 139 12.13 15.88 23.13
N LEU A 140 11.47 14.79 23.52
CA LEU A 140 11.40 14.32 24.91
C LEU A 140 12.78 13.95 25.47
N ARG A 141 13.69 13.48 24.60
CA ARG A 141 15.08 13.17 24.97
C ARG A 141 15.99 14.41 25.06
N GLY A 142 15.44 15.62 24.95
CA GLY A 142 16.22 16.87 24.99
C GLY A 142 17.00 17.16 23.71
N LEU A 143 16.73 16.46 22.61
CA LEU A 143 17.43 16.59 21.32
C LEU A 143 16.47 17.01 20.19
N PRO A 144 15.79 18.17 20.31
CA PRO A 144 14.75 18.59 19.36
C PRO A 144 15.25 18.82 17.93
N LYS A 145 16.56 19.07 17.76
CA LYS A 145 17.19 19.24 16.45
C LYS A 145 17.43 17.91 15.72
N LYS A 146 17.28 16.77 16.40
CA LYS A 146 17.41 15.44 15.78
C LYS A 146 16.10 15.03 15.10
N SER A 147 15.75 15.75 14.03
CA SER A 147 14.48 15.64 13.32
C SER A 147 14.62 15.27 11.83
N THR A 148 15.86 15.01 11.38
CA THR A 148 16.14 14.65 9.98
C THR A 148 15.94 13.17 9.74
N PHE A 149 15.26 12.84 8.66
CA PHE A 149 15.11 11.51 8.13
C PHE A 149 15.97 11.36 6.88
N ILE A 150 16.65 10.23 6.78
CA ILE A 150 17.45 9.88 5.61
C ILE A 150 16.69 8.77 4.88
N ALA A 151 16.35 8.99 3.63
CA ALA A 151 15.65 8.07 2.77
C ALA A 151 16.47 7.80 1.49
N ARG A 152 16.04 6.85 0.68
CA ARG A 152 16.72 6.49 -0.57
C ARG A 152 15.93 6.99 -1.78
N ARG A 153 16.66 7.43 -2.82
CA ARG A 153 16.06 7.69 -4.12
C ARG A 153 15.36 6.44 -4.65
N ASN A 154 14.30 6.63 -5.41
CA ASN A 154 13.44 5.59 -5.99
C ASN A 154 12.73 4.68 -4.96
N GLY A 155 12.87 4.94 -3.65
CA GLY A 155 12.11 4.24 -2.61
C GLY A 155 10.63 4.65 -2.65
N TYR A 156 9.72 3.71 -2.40
CA TYR A 156 8.30 3.99 -2.20
C TYR A 156 7.94 3.81 -0.73
N HIS A 157 7.37 4.86 -0.11
CA HIS A 157 6.99 4.84 1.31
C HIS A 157 5.56 5.34 1.55
N GLY A 158 4.76 5.45 0.51
CA GLY A 158 3.36 5.84 0.61
C GLY A 158 3.00 7.04 -0.24
N SER A 159 1.71 7.35 -0.29
CA SER A 159 1.14 8.42 -1.12
C SER A 159 0.62 9.62 -0.32
N THR A 160 0.64 9.57 1.02
CA THR A 160 0.42 10.75 1.88
C THR A 160 1.59 11.73 1.76
N VAL A 161 1.41 12.96 2.20
CA VAL A 161 2.48 13.99 2.16
C VAL A 161 3.76 13.52 2.88
N GLY A 162 3.63 12.89 4.05
CA GLY A 162 4.79 12.33 4.76
C GLY A 162 5.35 11.09 4.08
N GLY A 163 4.50 10.15 3.68
CA GLY A 163 4.92 8.95 2.95
C GLY A 163 5.61 9.28 1.63
N ALA A 164 5.04 10.18 0.83
CA ALA A 164 5.64 10.65 -0.43
C ALA A 164 6.94 11.43 -0.20
N SER A 165 7.04 12.17 0.91
CA SER A 165 8.27 12.86 1.30
C SER A 165 9.39 11.91 1.68
N LEU A 166 9.10 10.82 2.41
CA LEU A 166 10.05 9.76 2.67
C LEU A 166 10.39 8.97 1.40
N GLY A 167 9.43 8.83 0.49
CA GLY A 167 9.65 8.26 -0.84
C GLY A 167 10.66 9.09 -1.63
N GLY A 168 11.42 8.43 -2.49
CA GLY A 168 12.43 9.08 -3.35
C GLY A 168 12.04 9.10 -4.82
N MET A 169 10.74 9.03 -5.12
CA MET A 169 10.22 9.04 -6.49
C MET A 169 10.06 10.47 -6.99
N ASP A 170 10.90 10.89 -7.91
CA ASP A 170 10.95 12.26 -8.44
C ASP A 170 9.59 12.78 -8.93
N TYR A 171 8.80 11.93 -9.58
CA TYR A 171 7.49 12.35 -10.10
C TYR A 171 6.51 12.74 -8.98
N MET A 172 6.60 12.12 -7.80
CA MET A 172 5.77 12.49 -6.65
C MET A 172 6.25 13.82 -6.04
N HIS A 173 7.56 14.05 -6.00
CA HIS A 173 8.13 15.31 -5.51
C HIS A 173 7.76 16.49 -6.40
N LYS A 174 7.70 16.29 -7.73
CA LYS A 174 7.31 17.32 -8.70
C LYS A 174 5.84 17.73 -8.61
N GLN A 175 5.00 17.02 -7.87
CA GLN A 175 3.58 17.34 -7.73
C GLN A 175 3.31 18.53 -6.77
N GLY A 176 4.28 18.95 -5.97
CA GLY A 176 4.15 20.15 -5.14
C GLY A 176 4.94 20.10 -3.84
N ASP A 177 5.98 20.88 -3.77
CA ASP A 177 6.76 21.22 -2.57
C ASP A 177 7.19 20.03 -1.69
N LEU A 178 7.44 18.86 -2.27
CA LEU A 178 8.01 17.71 -1.58
C LEU A 178 9.52 17.58 -1.87
N PRO A 179 10.29 17.03 -0.95
CA PRO A 179 9.89 16.50 0.37
C PRO A 179 9.66 17.61 1.42
N ILE A 180 8.91 17.28 2.47
CA ILE A 180 8.75 18.17 3.63
C ILE A 180 10.11 18.43 4.30
N PRO A 181 10.28 19.57 5.04
CA PRO A 181 11.53 19.90 5.71
C PRO A 181 12.01 18.78 6.64
N GLY A 182 13.31 18.48 6.58
CA GLY A 182 13.95 17.46 7.41
C GLY A 182 13.92 16.06 6.80
N VAL A 183 13.57 15.90 5.54
CA VAL A 183 13.77 14.67 4.78
C VAL A 183 14.83 14.90 3.70
N ILE A 184 15.86 14.07 3.69
CA ILE A 184 16.92 14.09 2.69
C ILE A 184 17.05 12.73 2.01
N HIS A 185 17.44 12.71 0.74
CA HIS A 185 17.57 11.48 -0.03
C HIS A 185 19.02 11.22 -0.40
N VAL A 186 19.45 10.01 -0.09
CA VAL A 186 20.74 9.45 -0.55
C VAL A 186 20.50 8.51 -1.72
N GLN A 187 21.57 8.14 -2.39
CA GLN A 187 21.53 7.21 -3.51
C GLN A 187 20.99 5.84 -3.11
N GLN A 188 20.30 5.17 -4.01
CA GLN A 188 19.87 3.78 -3.82
C GLN A 188 21.05 2.83 -4.02
N PRO A 189 21.07 1.63 -3.41
CA PRO A 189 22.09 0.63 -3.65
C PRO A 189 21.82 -0.12 -4.97
N TYR A 190 21.95 0.59 -6.08
CA TYR A 190 21.71 0.07 -7.42
C TYR A 190 23.00 0.14 -8.23
N TRP A 191 23.85 -0.85 -8.02
CA TRP A 191 25.18 -0.92 -8.63
C TRP A 191 25.14 -0.79 -10.16
N TRP A 192 24.22 -1.47 -10.85
CA TRP A 192 24.12 -1.44 -12.32
C TRP A 192 23.87 -0.05 -12.91
N GLY A 193 23.14 0.80 -12.22
CA GLY A 193 22.83 2.13 -12.72
C GLY A 193 23.63 3.26 -12.07
N GLU A 194 24.18 3.03 -10.89
CA GLU A 194 24.80 4.09 -10.07
C GLU A 194 26.21 3.74 -9.56
N GLY A 195 26.67 2.52 -9.78
CA GLY A 195 27.97 2.04 -9.31
C GLY A 195 29.17 2.62 -10.05
N GLY A 196 28.99 3.11 -11.28
CA GLY A 196 30.10 3.59 -12.08
C GLY A 196 31.21 2.55 -12.24
N ASP A 197 32.41 2.88 -11.83
CA ASP A 197 33.58 1.99 -11.86
C ASP A 197 33.74 1.15 -10.59
N MET A 198 32.82 1.25 -9.63
CA MET A 198 32.86 0.42 -8.41
C MET A 198 32.63 -1.05 -8.70
N THR A 199 33.28 -1.93 -7.94
CA THR A 199 32.96 -3.36 -7.96
C THR A 199 31.63 -3.64 -7.20
N PRO A 200 30.97 -4.79 -7.43
CA PRO A 200 29.76 -5.15 -6.68
C PRO A 200 29.93 -5.25 -5.16
N ALA A 201 31.18 -5.35 -4.69
CA ALA A 201 31.51 -5.42 -3.26
C ALA A 201 31.73 -4.04 -2.62
N GLU A 202 31.97 -3.01 -3.42
CA GLU A 202 32.07 -1.61 -3.02
C GLU A 202 30.73 -0.91 -3.05
#